data_ed8e911b9fad88f1b6eadc939818e677
#
_entry.id   ed8e911b9fad88f1b6eadc939818e677
#
_cell.length_a   1.000
_cell.length_b   1.000
_cell.length_c   1.000
_cell.angle_alpha   90.00
_cell.angle_beta   90.00
_cell.angle_gamma   90.00
#
_symmetry.space_group_name_H-M   'P 1'
#
loop_
_entity.id
_entity.type
_entity.pdbx_description
1 polymer ?
#
loop_
_entity_poly.entity_id
_entity_poly.type
_entity_poly.pdbx_seq_one_letter_code
_entity_poly.pdbx_strand_id
1 'polypeptide(L)'
;MSKAKTVDLTSGPILKTLAELALPIMISSMLGTAYSIMDMAWIGLLGAKAVAGVGVGGMYVWLSQGLASLSRMGGQVNTAQACGRKDYDQARSYAAGSLQLTALSGILFAAVCVIFIQPLLGFFNLTDAETYTAARSYTLITCGLILFSYLNLTLTGLSTAQGDSRTPLLANFIGLPGNMILDPLLILGIGPFPRLEVAGAAIATVSSQILVFVVMVLRIRHSRLEPNVLQHLNLLSVFPKEYYKHIFRIGFPTAIQGSIYCFISMILTRMVSGYGAAAIATQRVGGQIESVSWNTADGFASALNAFIAQNYGARKKGRIRKGYSLSFRVLTIWGLFVTAAFVFLPEPIARLFFHEKEALDTAVNYLVIIGFSEVFMSIELMTVGALSGLGRTRLSSTISVILTGSRIPLALILTHAGMGLNGVWWALTISSIVKGIVFTLTFRHISRRLPEKV
;
A
#
# COMPACT_ATOMS: atom_id res chain seq x y z
N MET A 1 7.00 -22.01 -24.12
CA MET A 1 6.69 -20.90 -23.20
C MET A 1 5.80 -19.90 -23.92
N SER A 2 4.55 -19.73 -23.48
CA SER A 2 3.58 -18.80 -24.09
C SER A 2 4.14 -17.38 -24.10
N LYS A 3 3.99 -16.64 -25.23
CA LYS A 3 4.31 -15.21 -25.32
C LYS A 3 3.55 -14.48 -24.20
N ALA A 4 4.26 -13.96 -23.22
CA ALA A 4 3.66 -13.09 -22.20
C ALA A 4 3.14 -11.83 -22.91
N LYS A 5 1.82 -11.71 -23.00
CA LYS A 5 1.16 -10.59 -23.68
C LYS A 5 0.85 -9.53 -22.62
N THR A 6 1.28 -8.28 -22.82
CA THR A 6 0.71 -7.16 -22.04
C THR A 6 -0.78 -7.13 -22.26
N VAL A 7 -1.51 -6.80 -21.20
CA VAL A 7 -2.95 -6.58 -21.31
C VAL A 7 -3.17 -5.23 -21.97
N ASP A 8 -3.75 -5.21 -23.19
CA ASP A 8 -4.14 -3.94 -23.82
C ASP A 8 -5.33 -3.33 -23.04
N LEU A 9 -5.04 -2.30 -22.25
CA LEU A 9 -6.04 -1.65 -21.41
C LEU A 9 -7.02 -0.80 -22.21
N THR A 10 -6.67 -0.47 -23.47
CA THR A 10 -7.48 0.43 -24.31
C THR A 10 -8.46 -0.30 -25.23
N SER A 11 -8.38 -1.64 -25.33
CA SER A 11 -9.24 -2.46 -26.20
C SER A 11 -9.83 -3.67 -25.45
N GLY A 12 -10.65 -4.44 -26.14
CA GLY A 12 -11.23 -5.69 -25.62
C GLY A 12 -12.29 -5.54 -24.51
N PRO A 13 -12.77 -6.68 -23.95
CA PRO A 13 -13.78 -6.71 -22.88
C PRO A 13 -13.24 -6.15 -21.57
N ILE A 14 -13.89 -5.14 -21.02
CA ILE A 14 -13.38 -4.36 -19.87
C ILE A 14 -13.20 -5.22 -18.63
N LEU A 15 -14.16 -6.10 -18.30
CA LEU A 15 -14.07 -6.95 -17.11
C LEU A 15 -12.88 -7.89 -17.18
N LYS A 16 -12.67 -8.54 -18.31
CA LYS A 16 -11.54 -9.44 -18.55
C LYS A 16 -10.21 -8.68 -18.41
N THR A 17 -10.12 -7.51 -19.05
CA THR A 17 -8.94 -6.64 -19.00
C THR A 17 -8.60 -6.23 -17.56
N LEU A 18 -9.61 -5.80 -16.78
CA LEU A 18 -9.41 -5.41 -15.39
C LEU A 18 -9.05 -6.62 -14.51
N ALA A 19 -9.71 -7.76 -14.70
CA ALA A 19 -9.41 -8.97 -13.93
C ALA A 19 -7.99 -9.49 -14.19
N GLU A 20 -7.57 -9.54 -15.45
CA GLU A 20 -6.22 -9.97 -15.84
C GLU A 20 -5.11 -9.08 -15.24
N LEU A 21 -5.41 -7.79 -15.02
CA LEU A 21 -4.47 -6.87 -14.39
C LEU A 21 -4.59 -6.91 -12.85
N ALA A 22 -5.80 -6.95 -12.30
CA ALA A 22 -6.05 -6.86 -10.87
C ALA A 22 -5.69 -8.13 -10.11
N LEU A 23 -6.04 -9.32 -10.62
CA LEU A 23 -5.81 -10.58 -9.92
C LEU A 23 -4.34 -10.79 -9.53
N PRO A 24 -3.34 -10.59 -10.43
CA PRO A 24 -1.95 -10.71 -10.04
C PRO A 24 -1.53 -9.71 -8.96
N ILE A 25 -2.05 -8.48 -8.98
CA ILE A 25 -1.74 -7.46 -7.98
C ILE A 25 -2.34 -7.86 -6.62
N MET A 26 -3.60 -8.31 -6.60
CA MET A 26 -4.28 -8.79 -5.39
C MET A 26 -3.53 -9.98 -4.75
N ILE A 27 -3.15 -10.97 -5.56
CA ILE A 27 -2.38 -12.12 -5.09
C ILE A 27 -1.03 -11.68 -4.52
N SER A 28 -0.35 -10.73 -5.19
CA SER A 28 0.92 -10.16 -4.72
C SER A 28 0.76 -9.46 -3.37
N SER A 29 -0.32 -8.70 -3.17
CA SER A 29 -0.63 -8.03 -1.90
C SER A 29 -0.95 -9.04 -0.78
N MET A 30 -1.68 -10.11 -1.09
CA MET A 30 -1.95 -11.19 -0.13
C MET A 30 -0.68 -11.93 0.30
N LEU A 31 0.23 -12.19 -0.64
CA LEU A 31 1.55 -12.74 -0.33
C LEU A 31 2.33 -11.82 0.62
N GLY A 32 2.28 -10.50 0.38
CA GLY A 32 2.88 -9.50 1.27
C GLY A 32 2.31 -9.53 2.68
N THR A 33 0.99 -9.73 2.82
CA THR A 33 0.35 -9.87 4.13
C THR A 33 0.77 -11.17 4.83
N ALA A 34 0.77 -12.29 4.11
CA ALA A 34 1.20 -13.58 4.66
C ALA A 34 2.66 -13.53 5.12
N TYR A 35 3.53 -12.90 4.33
CA TYR A 35 4.91 -12.64 4.69
C TYR A 35 5.01 -11.82 5.99
N SER A 36 4.30 -10.70 6.10
CA SER A 36 4.36 -9.85 7.31
C SER A 36 3.90 -10.57 8.58
N ILE A 37 2.91 -11.45 8.46
CA ILE A 37 2.44 -12.28 9.59
C ILE A 37 3.52 -13.28 10.00
N MET A 38 4.16 -13.94 9.03
CA MET A 38 5.20 -14.93 9.28
C MET A 38 6.45 -14.29 9.92
N ASP A 39 6.91 -13.16 9.37
CA ASP A 39 8.04 -12.39 9.92
C ASP A 39 7.78 -11.99 11.38
N MET A 40 6.58 -11.47 11.68
CA MET A 40 6.20 -11.13 13.05
C MET A 40 6.13 -12.35 13.98
N ALA A 41 5.72 -13.51 13.46
CA ALA A 41 5.70 -14.74 14.24
C ALA A 41 7.12 -15.18 14.64
N TRP A 42 8.09 -15.12 13.73
CA TRP A 42 9.49 -15.45 14.02
C TRP A 42 10.12 -14.47 15.01
N ILE A 43 9.89 -13.17 14.84
CA ILE A 43 10.36 -12.13 15.77
C ILE A 43 9.71 -12.32 17.15
N GLY A 44 8.45 -12.77 17.20
CA GLY A 44 7.74 -13.07 18.44
C GLY A 44 8.44 -14.11 19.32
N LEU A 45 9.17 -15.06 18.73
CA LEU A 45 9.96 -16.06 19.47
C LEU A 45 11.16 -15.46 20.21
N LEU A 46 11.62 -14.27 19.82
CA LEU A 46 12.70 -13.55 20.52
C LEU A 46 12.21 -12.82 21.79
N GLY A 47 10.88 -12.71 21.96
CA GLY A 47 10.26 -12.07 23.11
C GLY A 47 9.77 -10.64 22.87
N ALA A 48 9.07 -10.11 23.87
CA ALA A 48 8.35 -8.83 23.77
C ALA A 48 9.27 -7.63 23.49
N LYS A 49 10.50 -7.61 23.99
CA LYS A 49 11.46 -6.53 23.76
C LYS A 49 11.90 -6.44 22.30
N ALA A 50 12.15 -7.58 21.65
CA ALA A 50 12.47 -7.66 20.25
C ALA A 50 11.30 -7.17 19.38
N VAL A 51 10.08 -7.64 19.67
CA VAL A 51 8.85 -7.21 18.99
C VAL A 51 8.63 -5.69 19.13
N ALA A 52 8.86 -5.13 20.32
CA ALA A 52 8.75 -3.70 20.55
C ALA A 52 9.79 -2.91 19.72
N GLY A 53 11.06 -3.36 19.71
CA GLY A 53 12.12 -2.74 18.93
C GLY A 53 11.85 -2.76 17.43
N VAL A 54 11.44 -3.89 16.88
CA VAL A 54 11.02 -4.02 15.46
C VAL A 54 9.79 -3.17 15.18
N GLY A 55 8.85 -3.08 16.12
CA GLY A 55 7.68 -2.23 16.00
C GLY A 55 8.04 -0.74 15.80
N VAL A 56 8.99 -0.24 16.58
CA VAL A 56 9.52 1.14 16.45
C VAL A 56 10.19 1.34 15.08
N GLY A 57 11.09 0.45 14.68
CA GLY A 57 11.73 0.53 13.36
C GLY A 57 10.75 0.42 12.22
N GLY A 58 9.73 -0.45 12.33
CA GLY A 58 8.65 -0.62 11.37
C GLY A 58 7.83 0.65 11.14
N MET A 59 7.67 1.52 12.13
CA MET A 59 6.98 2.80 11.95
C MET A 59 7.71 3.71 10.96
N TYR A 60 9.07 3.74 11.00
CA TYR A 60 9.85 4.49 10.02
C TYR A 60 9.78 3.89 8.63
N VAL A 61 9.77 2.56 8.52
CA VAL A 61 9.54 1.87 7.24
C VAL A 61 8.16 2.22 6.69
N TRP A 62 7.12 2.24 7.53
CA TRP A 62 5.76 2.61 7.10
C TRP A 62 5.66 4.07 6.66
N LEU A 63 6.25 5.01 7.42
CA LEU A 63 6.34 6.42 7.04
C LEU A 63 7.03 6.57 5.68
N SER A 64 8.08 5.79 5.42
CA SER A 64 8.84 5.80 4.17
C SER A 64 7.99 5.40 2.96
N GLN A 65 7.02 4.49 3.12
CA GLN A 65 6.10 4.08 2.05
C GLN A 65 5.24 5.26 1.56
N GLY A 66 4.85 6.16 2.47
CA GLY A 66 4.18 7.40 2.11
C GLY A 66 5.03 8.24 1.16
N LEU A 67 6.32 8.42 1.47
CA LEU A 67 7.27 9.17 0.63
C LEU A 67 7.52 8.47 -0.72
N ALA A 68 7.70 7.15 -0.73
CA ALA A 68 7.88 6.36 -1.95
C ALA A 68 6.70 6.48 -2.91
N SER A 69 5.48 6.71 -2.38
CA SER A 69 4.28 6.88 -3.19
C SER A 69 4.35 8.09 -4.13
N LEU A 70 5.23 9.09 -3.86
CA LEU A 70 5.47 10.22 -4.74
C LEU A 70 5.93 9.75 -6.13
N SER A 71 7.04 9.05 -6.18
CA SER A 71 7.61 8.57 -7.43
C SER A 71 6.77 7.48 -8.08
N ARG A 72 6.23 6.55 -7.26
CA ARG A 72 5.35 5.49 -7.73
C ARG A 72 4.11 6.04 -8.43
N MET A 73 3.30 6.85 -7.75
CA MET A 73 2.03 7.35 -8.29
C MET A 73 2.27 8.33 -9.44
N GLY A 74 3.25 9.24 -9.27
CA GLY A 74 3.61 10.19 -10.32
C GLY A 74 4.10 9.49 -11.58
N GLY A 75 4.95 8.46 -11.44
CA GLY A 75 5.44 7.63 -12.53
C GLY A 75 4.35 6.80 -13.19
N GLN A 76 3.60 6.05 -12.39
CA GLN A 76 2.54 5.16 -12.89
C GLN A 76 1.53 5.91 -13.74
N VAL A 77 0.99 7.03 -13.24
CA VAL A 77 -0.07 7.78 -13.95
C VAL A 77 0.45 8.42 -15.24
N ASN A 78 1.60 9.13 -15.18
CA ASN A 78 2.13 9.79 -16.37
C ASN A 78 2.57 8.78 -17.44
N THR A 79 3.22 7.68 -17.05
CA THR A 79 3.61 6.60 -17.95
C THR A 79 2.37 5.94 -18.58
N ALA A 80 1.35 5.61 -17.78
CA ALA A 80 0.13 4.99 -18.29
C ALA A 80 -0.61 5.91 -19.27
N GLN A 81 -0.71 7.22 -18.99
CA GLN A 81 -1.31 8.18 -19.90
C GLN A 81 -0.53 8.32 -21.22
N ALA A 82 0.81 8.31 -21.16
CA ALA A 82 1.65 8.33 -22.34
C ALA A 82 1.51 7.03 -23.17
N CYS A 83 1.46 5.87 -22.54
CA CYS A 83 1.14 4.59 -23.19
C CYS A 83 -0.22 4.63 -23.88
N GLY A 84 -1.22 5.22 -23.24
CA GLY A 84 -2.55 5.41 -23.82
C GLY A 84 -2.56 6.28 -25.07
N ARG A 85 -1.70 7.32 -25.12
CA ARG A 85 -1.47 8.14 -26.33
C ARG A 85 -0.61 7.45 -27.38
N LYS A 86 -0.04 6.29 -27.07
CA LYS A 86 0.97 5.57 -27.88
C LYS A 86 2.28 6.36 -28.05
N ASP A 87 2.54 7.31 -27.15
CA ASP A 87 3.80 8.06 -27.08
C ASP A 87 4.77 7.33 -26.14
N TYR A 88 5.41 6.31 -26.68
CA TYR A 88 6.27 5.44 -25.91
C TYR A 88 7.60 6.09 -25.50
N ASP A 89 8.06 7.08 -26.22
CA ASP A 89 9.29 7.83 -25.88
C ASP A 89 9.01 8.73 -24.67
N GLN A 90 7.87 9.38 -24.65
CA GLN A 90 7.43 10.13 -23.47
C GLN A 90 7.17 9.19 -22.27
N ALA A 91 6.61 7.99 -22.51
CA ALA A 91 6.41 7.00 -21.46
C ALA A 91 7.73 6.53 -20.85
N ARG A 92 8.76 6.27 -21.68
CA ARG A 92 10.12 5.93 -21.22
C ARG A 92 10.74 7.08 -20.39
N SER A 93 10.57 8.33 -20.83
CA SER A 93 11.08 9.50 -20.11
C SER A 93 10.45 9.65 -18.73
N TYR A 94 9.13 9.46 -18.62
CA TYR A 94 8.44 9.45 -17.31
C TYR A 94 8.88 8.27 -16.44
N ALA A 95 9.05 7.07 -17.01
CA ALA A 95 9.50 5.90 -16.26
C ALA A 95 10.92 6.10 -15.71
N ALA A 96 11.86 6.57 -16.55
CA ALA A 96 13.23 6.83 -16.14
C ALA A 96 13.32 7.95 -15.10
N GLY A 97 12.63 9.09 -15.32
CA GLY A 97 12.57 10.20 -14.38
C GLY A 97 11.97 9.79 -13.03
N SER A 98 10.98 8.88 -13.03
CA SER A 98 10.42 8.35 -11.78
C SER A 98 11.41 7.49 -11.02
N LEU A 99 12.17 6.63 -11.71
CA LEU A 99 13.21 5.81 -11.07
C LEU A 99 14.37 6.67 -10.53
N GLN A 100 14.73 7.75 -11.22
CA GLN A 100 15.72 8.71 -10.72
C GLN A 100 15.23 9.41 -9.43
N LEU A 101 13.99 9.89 -9.41
CA LEU A 101 13.38 10.47 -8.20
C LEU A 101 13.27 9.43 -7.07
N THR A 102 12.97 8.18 -7.41
CA THR A 102 12.93 7.07 -6.45
C THR A 102 14.30 6.85 -5.82
N ALA A 103 15.35 6.78 -6.65
CA ALA A 103 16.71 6.61 -6.15
C ALA A 103 17.15 7.78 -5.27
N LEU A 104 16.88 9.01 -5.71
CA LEU A 104 17.21 10.21 -4.93
C LEU A 104 16.46 10.22 -3.58
N SER A 105 15.16 10.01 -3.58
CA SER A 105 14.35 10.01 -2.35
C SER A 105 14.70 8.85 -1.41
N GLY A 106 14.99 7.67 -1.95
CA GLY A 106 15.40 6.51 -1.18
C GLY A 106 16.77 6.71 -0.52
N ILE A 107 17.75 7.21 -1.26
CA ILE A 107 19.08 7.53 -0.73
C ILE A 107 19.00 8.65 0.33
N LEU A 108 18.22 9.70 0.06
CA LEU A 108 18.03 10.80 1.01
C LEU A 108 17.38 10.32 2.31
N PHE A 109 16.32 9.50 2.20
CA PHE A 109 15.67 8.94 3.38
C PHE A 109 16.59 8.01 4.17
N ALA A 110 17.36 7.15 3.49
CA ALA A 110 18.34 6.29 4.11
C ALA A 110 19.41 7.11 4.84
N ALA A 111 19.95 8.16 4.21
CA ALA A 111 20.93 9.06 4.81
C ALA A 111 20.37 9.74 6.07
N VAL A 112 19.13 10.25 6.01
CA VAL A 112 18.47 10.84 7.19
C VAL A 112 18.33 9.82 8.33
N CYS A 113 17.85 8.60 8.03
CA CYS A 113 17.69 7.56 9.05
C CYS A 113 19.04 7.12 9.67
N VAL A 114 20.09 7.01 8.88
CA VAL A 114 21.42 6.59 9.37
C VAL A 114 22.09 7.71 10.18
N ILE A 115 22.08 8.94 9.67
CA ILE A 115 22.74 10.09 10.32
C ILE A 115 22.01 10.49 11.62
N PHE A 116 20.69 10.50 11.59
CA PHE A 116 19.84 10.95 12.70
C PHE A 116 19.22 9.79 13.49
N ILE A 117 19.84 8.61 13.48
CA ILE A 117 19.28 7.42 14.17
C ILE A 117 19.03 7.67 15.67
N GLN A 118 19.92 8.38 16.35
CA GLN A 118 19.79 8.65 17.78
C GLN A 118 18.58 9.56 18.11
N PRO A 119 18.42 10.75 17.51
CA PRO A 119 17.23 11.56 17.76
C PRO A 119 15.92 10.90 17.29
N LEU A 120 15.95 10.11 16.20
CA LEU A 120 14.78 9.38 15.75
C LEU A 120 14.32 8.37 16.79
N LEU A 121 15.21 7.53 17.32
CA LEU A 121 14.86 6.57 18.37
C LEU A 121 14.59 7.27 19.71
N GLY A 122 15.24 8.39 19.99
CA GLY A 122 15.01 9.23 21.17
C GLY A 122 13.57 9.76 21.26
N PHE A 123 12.89 9.95 20.11
CA PHE A 123 11.48 10.34 20.07
C PHE A 123 10.56 9.36 20.79
N PHE A 124 10.91 8.05 20.79
CA PHE A 124 10.12 6.99 21.43
C PHE A 124 10.43 6.78 22.90
N ASN A 125 11.43 7.49 23.46
CA ASN A 125 11.80 7.41 24.89
C ASN A 125 12.00 5.95 25.37
N LEU A 126 12.71 5.14 24.59
CA LEU A 126 12.99 3.74 24.90
C LEU A 126 13.91 3.65 26.13
N THR A 127 13.35 3.20 27.26
CA THR A 127 14.08 3.10 28.52
C THR A 127 14.89 1.81 28.67
N ASP A 128 14.48 0.76 27.95
CA ASP A 128 15.14 -0.55 27.98
C ASP A 128 16.24 -0.65 26.90
N ALA A 129 17.46 -0.99 27.34
CA ALA A 129 18.63 -1.05 26.47
C ALA A 129 18.54 -2.11 25.37
N GLU A 130 17.89 -3.27 25.65
CA GLU A 130 17.71 -4.34 24.67
C GLU A 130 16.73 -3.91 23.58
N THR A 131 15.59 -3.29 23.97
CA THR A 131 14.61 -2.74 23.04
C THR A 131 15.23 -1.65 22.17
N TYR A 132 16.06 -0.76 22.76
CA TYR A 132 16.77 0.26 22.00
C TYR A 132 17.75 -0.35 20.99
N THR A 133 18.52 -1.35 21.38
CA THR A 133 19.48 -2.03 20.50
C THR A 133 18.77 -2.75 19.36
N ALA A 134 17.67 -3.42 19.65
CA ALA A 134 16.82 -4.07 18.65
C ALA A 134 16.26 -3.04 17.65
N ALA A 135 15.66 -1.95 18.14
CA ALA A 135 15.13 -0.88 17.30
C ALA A 135 16.22 -0.25 16.44
N ARG A 136 17.41 0.01 17.01
CA ARG A 136 18.56 0.59 16.31
C ARG A 136 19.04 -0.32 15.18
N SER A 137 19.28 -1.59 15.48
CA SER A 137 19.77 -2.56 14.49
C SER A 137 18.76 -2.75 13.34
N TYR A 138 17.49 -2.91 13.68
CA TYR A 138 16.44 -3.05 12.67
C TYR A 138 16.32 -1.82 11.79
N THR A 139 16.23 -0.62 12.38
CA THR A 139 16.08 0.63 11.64
C THR A 139 17.28 0.94 10.75
N LEU A 140 18.52 0.75 11.26
CA LEU A 140 19.73 1.00 10.47
C LEU A 140 19.81 0.09 9.24
N ILE A 141 19.45 -1.17 9.36
CA ILE A 141 19.51 -2.13 8.25
C ILE A 141 18.37 -1.88 7.27
N THR A 142 17.11 -1.85 7.75
CA THR A 142 15.95 -1.74 6.88
C THR A 142 15.81 -0.36 6.24
N CYS A 143 15.98 0.72 7.01
CA CYS A 143 15.91 2.08 6.46
C CYS A 143 17.20 2.48 5.74
N GLY A 144 18.37 1.99 6.16
CA GLY A 144 19.64 2.22 5.47
C GLY A 144 19.67 1.64 4.05
N LEU A 145 18.97 0.54 3.82
CA LEU A 145 18.86 -0.14 2.52
C LEU A 145 17.45 -0.04 1.92
N ILE A 146 16.65 0.94 2.32
CA ILE A 146 15.26 1.14 1.89
C ILE A 146 15.12 1.36 0.38
N LEU A 147 16.19 1.75 -0.29
CA LEU A 147 16.25 2.00 -1.72
C LEU A 147 15.64 0.86 -2.54
N PHE A 148 15.93 -0.39 -2.19
CA PHE A 148 15.41 -1.55 -2.94
C PHE A 148 13.89 -1.67 -2.80
N SER A 149 13.35 -1.40 -1.61
CA SER A 149 11.89 -1.35 -1.39
C SER A 149 11.22 -0.25 -2.23
N TYR A 150 11.83 0.93 -2.28
CA TYR A 150 11.35 2.05 -3.10
C TYR A 150 11.38 1.72 -4.59
N LEU A 151 12.47 1.13 -5.08
CA LEU A 151 12.61 0.71 -6.46
C LEU A 151 11.58 -0.36 -6.83
N ASN A 152 11.36 -1.36 -5.96
CA ASN A 152 10.36 -2.40 -6.17
C ASN A 152 8.95 -1.80 -6.27
N LEU A 153 8.62 -0.87 -5.37
CA LEU A 153 7.32 -0.21 -5.37
C LEU A 153 7.10 0.60 -6.66
N THR A 154 8.11 1.34 -7.09
CA THR A 154 8.03 2.17 -8.30
C THR A 154 7.99 1.31 -9.56
N LEU A 155 8.84 0.28 -9.66
CA LEU A 155 8.84 -0.67 -10.79
C LEU A 155 7.49 -1.42 -10.89
N THR A 156 6.88 -1.79 -9.76
CA THR A 156 5.54 -2.38 -9.73
C THR A 156 4.51 -1.43 -10.34
N GLY A 157 4.53 -0.14 -9.94
CA GLY A 157 3.65 0.88 -10.50
C GLY A 157 3.86 1.09 -12.01
N LEU A 158 5.11 1.17 -12.46
CA LEU A 158 5.48 1.35 -13.86
C LEU A 158 5.12 0.11 -14.71
N SER A 159 5.32 -1.09 -14.19
CA SER A 159 4.90 -2.34 -14.85
C SER A 159 3.38 -2.38 -15.00
N THR A 160 2.65 -2.04 -13.96
CA THR A 160 1.18 -1.94 -13.99
C THR A 160 0.72 -0.88 -15.00
N ALA A 161 1.44 0.24 -15.10
CA ALA A 161 1.14 1.32 -16.04
C ALA A 161 1.16 0.87 -17.51
N GLN A 162 2.03 -0.06 -17.87
CA GLN A 162 2.09 -0.64 -19.23
C GLN A 162 1.20 -1.88 -19.42
N GLY A 163 0.44 -2.30 -18.39
CA GLY A 163 -0.43 -3.47 -18.45
C GLY A 163 0.24 -4.80 -18.07
N ASP A 164 1.39 -4.75 -17.42
CA ASP A 164 2.12 -5.94 -16.92
C ASP A 164 2.06 -6.02 -15.39
N SER A 165 1.12 -6.79 -14.87
CA SER A 165 1.04 -7.12 -13.44
C SER A 165 1.67 -8.48 -13.10
N ARG A 166 2.03 -9.28 -14.11
CA ARG A 166 2.62 -10.61 -13.90
C ARG A 166 4.09 -10.54 -13.49
N THR A 167 4.84 -9.58 -14.04
CA THR A 167 6.24 -9.40 -13.66
C THR A 167 6.42 -9.09 -12.17
N PRO A 168 5.71 -8.10 -11.56
CA PRO A 168 5.75 -7.90 -10.13
C PRO A 168 5.27 -9.10 -9.32
N LEU A 169 4.19 -9.77 -9.74
CA LEU A 169 3.69 -10.97 -9.04
C LEU A 169 4.76 -12.05 -8.95
N LEU A 170 5.41 -12.39 -10.08
CA LEU A 170 6.41 -13.46 -10.11
C LEU A 170 7.67 -13.07 -9.31
N ALA A 171 8.06 -11.81 -9.33
CA ALA A 171 9.17 -11.33 -8.50
C ALA A 171 8.86 -11.47 -7.00
N ASN A 172 7.65 -11.07 -6.58
CA ASN A 172 7.20 -11.25 -5.21
C ASN A 172 7.02 -12.71 -4.82
N PHE A 173 6.57 -13.56 -5.76
CA PHE A 173 6.41 -15.00 -5.54
C PHE A 173 7.74 -15.74 -5.32
N ILE A 174 8.85 -15.16 -5.76
CA ILE A 174 10.20 -15.69 -5.52
C ILE A 174 10.80 -15.05 -4.27
N GLY A 175 10.69 -13.72 -4.14
CA GLY A 175 11.36 -12.98 -3.08
C GLY A 175 10.72 -13.15 -1.70
N LEU A 176 9.39 -13.09 -1.59
CA LEU A 176 8.72 -13.17 -0.29
C LEU A 176 8.84 -14.54 0.38
N PRO A 177 8.64 -15.69 -0.32
CA PRO A 177 8.97 -16.99 0.26
C PRO A 177 10.46 -17.14 0.61
N GLY A 178 11.34 -16.50 -0.17
CA GLY A 178 12.77 -16.45 0.15
C GLY A 178 13.02 -15.82 1.53
N ASN A 179 12.30 -14.76 1.87
CA ASN A 179 12.36 -14.17 3.21
C ASN A 179 11.84 -15.14 4.27
N MET A 180 10.68 -15.78 4.07
CA MET A 180 10.11 -16.75 5.02
C MET A 180 11.08 -17.88 5.36
N ILE A 181 11.97 -18.25 4.43
CA ILE A 181 13.02 -19.24 4.63
C ILE A 181 14.23 -18.62 5.35
N LEU A 182 14.63 -17.40 4.96
CA LEU A 182 15.79 -16.73 5.55
C LEU A 182 15.56 -16.29 7.01
N ASP A 183 14.32 -15.93 7.36
CA ASP A 183 13.99 -15.49 8.72
C ASP A 183 14.42 -16.50 9.80
N PRO A 184 13.93 -17.77 9.82
CA PRO A 184 14.34 -18.71 10.85
C PRO A 184 15.84 -19.02 10.80
N LEU A 185 16.47 -19.01 9.63
CA LEU A 185 17.89 -19.26 9.48
C LEU A 185 18.73 -18.17 10.14
N LEU A 186 18.39 -16.90 9.94
CA LEU A 186 19.16 -15.76 10.43
C LEU A 186 18.73 -15.30 11.82
N ILE A 187 17.43 -15.41 12.15
CA ILE A 187 16.90 -15.03 13.47
C ILE A 187 17.36 -16.02 14.53
N LEU A 188 17.17 -17.30 14.27
CA LEU A 188 17.43 -18.37 15.26
C LEU A 188 18.83 -18.98 15.13
N GLY A 189 19.51 -18.75 14.01
CA GLY A 189 20.83 -19.35 13.76
C GLY A 189 20.76 -20.83 13.44
N ILE A 190 19.85 -21.25 12.54
CA ILE A 190 19.68 -22.65 12.15
C ILE A 190 20.74 -23.05 11.12
N GLY A 191 21.40 -24.16 11.34
CA GLY A 191 22.43 -24.72 10.46
C GLY A 191 23.76 -23.95 10.55
N PRO A 192 24.38 -23.56 9.42
CA PRO A 192 25.66 -22.86 9.40
C PRO A 192 25.56 -21.35 9.67
N PHE A 193 24.35 -20.83 9.87
CA PHE A 193 24.11 -19.39 10.03
C PHE A 193 24.25 -18.95 11.48
N PRO A 194 24.87 -17.78 11.74
CA PRO A 194 24.93 -17.23 13.09
C PRO A 194 23.54 -16.75 13.53
N ARG A 195 23.27 -16.84 14.82
CA ARG A 195 22.06 -16.29 15.43
C ARG A 195 22.19 -14.77 15.50
N LEU A 196 21.48 -14.06 14.63
CA LEU A 196 21.51 -12.60 14.51
C LEU A 196 20.30 -11.90 15.12
N GLU A 197 19.31 -12.68 15.60
CA GLU A 197 18.09 -12.16 16.23
C GLU A 197 17.39 -11.10 15.38
N VAL A 198 17.11 -9.91 15.94
CA VAL A 198 16.44 -8.80 15.23
C VAL A 198 17.23 -8.31 14.02
N ALA A 199 18.55 -8.29 14.08
CA ALA A 199 19.38 -7.95 12.92
C ALA A 199 19.23 -8.98 11.80
N GLY A 200 19.04 -10.27 12.16
CA GLY A 200 18.75 -11.36 11.23
C GLY A 200 17.44 -11.13 10.45
N ALA A 201 16.36 -10.74 11.14
CA ALA A 201 15.09 -10.39 10.52
C ALA A 201 15.24 -9.21 9.55
N ALA A 202 15.97 -8.16 9.96
CA ALA A 202 16.22 -7.01 9.11
C ALA A 202 17.02 -7.38 7.83
N ILE A 203 18.05 -8.21 7.97
CA ILE A 203 18.86 -8.70 6.85
C ILE A 203 18.03 -9.57 5.90
N ALA A 204 17.22 -10.48 6.43
CA ALA A 204 16.33 -11.32 5.64
C ALA A 204 15.35 -10.49 4.83
N THR A 205 14.71 -9.49 5.46
CA THR A 205 13.80 -8.54 4.81
C THR A 205 14.48 -7.81 3.66
N VAL A 206 15.65 -7.22 3.89
CA VAL A 206 16.39 -6.48 2.86
C VAL A 206 16.87 -7.41 1.74
N SER A 207 17.37 -8.59 2.08
CA SER A 207 17.79 -9.60 1.08
C SER A 207 16.64 -10.01 0.18
N SER A 208 15.45 -10.19 0.75
CA SER A 208 14.21 -10.46 -0.01
C SER A 208 13.89 -9.30 -0.96
N GLN A 209 13.96 -8.05 -0.51
CA GLN A 209 13.71 -6.89 -1.36
C GLN A 209 14.72 -6.77 -2.50
N ILE A 210 15.99 -7.08 -2.25
CA ILE A 210 17.03 -7.17 -3.29
C ILE A 210 16.70 -8.28 -4.28
N LEU A 211 16.30 -9.45 -3.81
CA LEU A 211 15.93 -10.56 -4.68
C LEU A 211 14.72 -10.23 -5.56
N VAL A 212 13.67 -9.62 -5.00
CA VAL A 212 12.52 -9.09 -5.77
C VAL A 212 12.99 -8.13 -6.84
N PHE A 213 13.86 -7.18 -6.50
CA PHE A 213 14.40 -6.20 -7.45
C PHE A 213 15.16 -6.87 -8.59
N VAL A 214 16.08 -7.78 -8.27
CA VAL A 214 16.88 -8.51 -9.26
C VAL A 214 15.99 -9.31 -10.20
N VAL A 215 15.05 -10.08 -9.66
CA VAL A 215 14.11 -10.87 -10.46
C VAL A 215 13.27 -9.98 -11.36
N MET A 216 12.78 -8.84 -10.85
CA MET A 216 11.99 -7.88 -11.61
C MET A 216 12.79 -7.28 -12.77
N VAL A 217 14.01 -6.83 -12.51
CA VAL A 217 14.91 -6.27 -13.54
C VAL A 217 15.25 -7.32 -14.60
N LEU A 218 15.60 -8.54 -14.21
CA LEU A 218 15.89 -9.64 -15.14
C LEU A 218 14.68 -9.96 -16.01
N ARG A 219 13.48 -10.01 -15.43
CA ARG A 219 12.25 -10.25 -16.21
C ARG A 219 11.95 -9.11 -17.17
N ILE A 220 12.10 -7.86 -16.76
CA ILE A 220 11.92 -6.70 -17.65
C ILE A 220 12.92 -6.76 -18.82
N ARG A 221 14.20 -7.07 -18.55
CA ARG A 221 15.22 -7.16 -19.57
C ARG A 221 14.99 -8.28 -20.58
N HIS A 222 14.53 -9.45 -20.12
CA HIS A 222 14.26 -10.62 -20.96
C HIS A 222 12.82 -10.70 -21.45
N SER A 223 12.00 -9.69 -21.16
CA SER A 223 10.62 -9.64 -21.60
C SER A 223 10.53 -9.41 -23.11
N ARG A 224 9.66 -10.21 -23.75
CA ARG A 224 9.31 -10.07 -25.17
C ARG A 224 8.03 -9.27 -25.38
N LEU A 225 7.71 -8.42 -24.41
CA LEU A 225 6.54 -7.52 -24.50
C LEU A 225 6.82 -6.43 -25.52
N GLU A 226 5.90 -6.22 -26.43
CA GLU A 226 5.96 -5.10 -27.39
C GLU A 226 4.67 -4.28 -27.30
N PRO A 227 4.80 -2.96 -27.08
CA PRO A 227 6.01 -2.20 -26.75
C PRO A 227 6.40 -2.33 -25.27
N ASN A 228 7.66 -2.60 -24.95
CA ASN A 228 8.17 -2.60 -23.59
C ASN A 228 8.80 -1.24 -23.24
N VAL A 229 8.07 -0.46 -22.47
CA VAL A 229 8.50 0.89 -22.06
C VAL A 229 9.67 0.85 -21.07
N LEU A 230 9.76 -0.24 -20.27
CA LEU A 230 10.77 -0.37 -19.22
C LEU A 230 12.08 -1.01 -19.70
N GLN A 231 12.11 -1.52 -20.93
CA GLN A 231 13.32 -2.07 -21.53
C GLN A 231 14.19 -0.94 -22.08
N HIS A 232 15.49 -1.02 -21.85
CA HIS A 232 16.47 -0.05 -22.34
C HIS A 232 16.27 1.39 -21.82
N LEU A 233 15.83 1.54 -20.54
CA LEU A 233 15.77 2.83 -19.91
C LEU A 233 17.18 3.40 -19.69
N ASN A 234 17.41 4.62 -20.14
CA ASN A 234 18.64 5.35 -19.83
C ASN A 234 18.44 6.15 -18.54
N LEU A 235 18.89 5.57 -17.41
CA LEU A 235 18.78 6.20 -16.10
C LEU A 235 19.79 7.33 -15.85
N LEU A 236 20.78 7.48 -16.72
CA LEU A 236 21.78 8.55 -16.62
C LEU A 236 21.40 9.80 -17.44
N SER A 237 20.37 9.69 -18.28
CA SER A 237 19.90 10.84 -19.07
C SER A 237 19.27 11.90 -18.18
N VAL A 238 19.63 13.15 -18.42
CA VAL A 238 18.95 14.30 -17.79
C VAL A 238 17.73 14.64 -18.62
N PHE A 239 16.56 14.53 -18.03
CA PHE A 239 15.32 14.89 -18.69
C PHE A 239 14.96 16.37 -18.44
N PRO A 240 14.19 17.00 -19.35
CA PRO A 240 13.65 18.33 -19.11
C PRO A 240 12.92 18.43 -17.77
N LYS A 241 13.08 19.55 -17.04
CA LYS A 241 12.48 19.78 -15.71
C LYS A 241 10.96 19.56 -15.68
N GLU A 242 10.31 19.70 -16.80
CA GLU A 242 8.86 19.52 -16.95
C GLU A 242 8.41 18.08 -16.62
N TYR A 243 9.23 17.04 -16.94
CA TYR A 243 8.92 15.66 -16.60
C TYR A 243 8.88 15.46 -15.08
N TYR A 244 9.90 15.95 -14.37
CA TYR A 244 9.96 15.87 -12.91
C TYR A 244 8.82 16.66 -12.26
N LYS A 245 8.48 17.84 -12.80
CA LYS A 245 7.38 18.67 -12.33
C LYS A 245 6.03 17.96 -12.48
N HIS A 246 5.81 17.23 -13.58
CA HIS A 246 4.59 16.46 -13.80
C HIS A 246 4.51 15.26 -12.82
N ILE A 247 5.62 14.53 -12.63
CA ILE A 247 5.69 13.43 -11.67
C ILE A 247 5.39 13.95 -10.26
N PHE A 248 6.05 15.04 -9.87
CA PHE A 248 5.87 15.66 -8.55
C PHE A 248 4.43 16.17 -8.35
N ARG A 249 3.86 16.82 -9.36
CA ARG A 249 2.48 17.36 -9.30
C ARG A 249 1.43 16.27 -9.00
N ILE A 250 1.65 15.07 -9.51
CA ILE A 250 0.73 13.93 -9.30
C ILE A 250 1.09 13.18 -8.02
N GLY A 251 2.36 12.94 -7.76
CA GLY A 251 2.81 12.10 -6.66
C GLY A 251 2.84 12.81 -5.31
N PHE A 252 3.17 14.09 -5.25
CA PHE A 252 3.31 14.83 -3.99
C PHE A 252 2.03 14.86 -3.13
N PRO A 253 0.83 15.13 -3.71
CA PRO A 253 -0.40 15.06 -2.91
C PRO A 253 -0.63 13.68 -2.31
N THR A 254 -0.29 12.61 -3.03
CA THR A 254 -0.45 11.23 -2.57
C THR A 254 0.53 10.91 -1.43
N ALA A 255 1.77 11.40 -1.52
CA ALA A 255 2.76 11.24 -0.46
C ALA A 255 2.33 11.93 0.83
N ILE A 256 1.86 13.17 0.75
CA ILE A 256 1.31 13.90 1.92
C ILE A 256 0.11 13.15 2.50
N GLN A 257 -0.81 12.69 1.66
CA GLN A 257 -1.98 11.92 2.10
C GLN A 257 -1.56 10.69 2.91
N GLY A 258 -0.59 9.91 2.41
CA GLY A 258 -0.09 8.72 3.09
C GLY A 258 0.57 9.04 4.44
N SER A 259 1.39 10.09 4.49
CA SER A 259 2.05 10.54 5.73
C SER A 259 1.03 11.03 6.78
N ILE A 260 0.05 11.83 6.37
CA ILE A 260 -1.02 12.32 7.27
C ILE A 260 -1.89 11.16 7.75
N TYR A 261 -2.20 10.19 6.90
CA TYR A 261 -2.94 8.98 7.29
C TYR A 261 -2.20 8.21 8.39
N CYS A 262 -0.90 8.01 8.23
CA CYS A 262 -0.06 7.37 9.24
C CYS A 262 -0.13 8.13 10.59
N PHE A 263 0.01 9.45 10.55
CA PHE A 263 -0.02 10.29 11.74
C PHE A 263 -1.39 10.24 12.46
N ILE A 264 -2.48 10.34 11.72
CA ILE A 264 -3.84 10.22 12.27
C ILE A 264 -4.04 8.84 12.90
N SER A 265 -3.59 7.78 12.25
CA SER A 265 -3.69 6.41 12.77
C SER A 265 -2.91 6.23 14.07
N MET A 266 -1.74 6.87 14.21
CA MET A 266 -0.98 6.88 15.47
C MET A 266 -1.75 7.56 16.61
N ILE A 267 -2.40 8.69 16.35
CA ILE A 267 -3.23 9.39 17.34
C ILE A 267 -4.40 8.52 17.78
N LEU A 268 -5.12 7.92 16.82
CA LEU A 268 -6.25 7.03 17.13
C LEU A 268 -5.81 5.79 17.93
N THR A 269 -4.66 5.19 17.58
CA THR A 269 -4.09 4.08 18.34
C THR A 269 -3.75 4.49 19.78
N ARG A 270 -3.24 5.71 19.99
CA ARG A 270 -3.01 6.26 21.32
C ARG A 270 -4.31 6.44 22.10
N MET A 271 -5.40 6.86 21.44
CA MET A 271 -6.71 6.94 22.11
C MET A 271 -7.20 5.55 22.54
N VAL A 272 -7.04 4.53 21.68
CA VAL A 272 -7.42 3.15 22.00
C VAL A 272 -6.57 2.59 23.14
N SER A 273 -5.29 2.93 23.23
CA SER A 273 -4.40 2.44 24.29
C SER A 273 -4.84 2.84 25.70
N GLY A 274 -5.60 3.91 25.83
CA GLY A 274 -6.21 4.33 27.09
C GLY A 274 -7.29 3.38 27.63
N TYR A 275 -7.78 2.44 26.81
CA TYR A 275 -8.81 1.45 27.19
C TYR A 275 -8.23 0.08 27.56
N GLY A 276 -6.91 -0.07 27.66
CA GLY A 276 -6.25 -1.26 28.15
C GLY A 276 -5.71 -2.21 27.05
N ALA A 277 -5.08 -3.30 27.52
CA ALA A 277 -4.35 -4.22 26.65
C ALA A 277 -5.27 -4.98 25.67
N ALA A 278 -6.46 -5.36 26.09
CA ALA A 278 -7.45 -6.04 25.25
C ALA A 278 -7.88 -5.17 24.05
N ALA A 279 -8.06 -3.86 24.25
CA ALA A 279 -8.40 -2.93 23.19
C ALA A 279 -7.27 -2.78 22.16
N ILE A 280 -6.02 -2.68 22.61
CA ILE A 280 -4.83 -2.62 21.73
C ILE A 280 -4.70 -3.90 20.93
N ALA A 281 -4.81 -5.07 21.58
CA ALA A 281 -4.73 -6.36 20.92
C ALA A 281 -5.83 -6.52 19.87
N THR A 282 -7.06 -6.15 20.21
CA THR A 282 -8.21 -6.17 19.30
C THR A 282 -7.98 -5.28 18.08
N GLN A 283 -7.54 -4.04 18.27
CA GLN A 283 -7.29 -3.14 17.14
C GLN A 283 -6.17 -3.65 16.24
N ARG A 284 -5.13 -4.24 16.80
CA ARG A 284 -4.00 -4.78 16.03
C ARG A 284 -4.40 -6.01 15.23
N VAL A 285 -5.05 -6.98 15.86
CA VAL A 285 -5.48 -8.22 15.21
C VAL A 285 -6.66 -7.94 14.27
N GLY A 286 -7.63 -7.14 14.70
CA GLY A 286 -8.76 -6.73 13.88
C GLY A 286 -8.31 -6.00 12.61
N GLY A 287 -7.35 -5.08 12.74
CA GLY A 287 -6.72 -4.42 11.57
C GLY A 287 -6.01 -5.40 10.63
N GLN A 288 -5.43 -6.49 11.17
CA GLN A 288 -4.82 -7.53 10.33
C GLN A 288 -5.89 -8.34 9.57
N ILE A 289 -7.05 -8.62 10.19
CA ILE A 289 -8.19 -9.26 9.53
C ILE A 289 -8.76 -8.35 8.44
N GLU A 290 -8.96 -7.06 8.74
CA GLU A 290 -9.42 -6.04 7.79
C GLU A 290 -8.44 -5.86 6.60
N SER A 291 -7.14 -6.03 6.84
CA SER A 291 -6.11 -5.86 5.80
C SER A 291 -6.32 -6.78 4.59
N VAL A 292 -6.94 -7.92 4.74
CA VAL A 292 -7.29 -8.83 3.63
C VAL A 292 -8.28 -8.14 2.68
N SER A 293 -9.31 -7.52 3.23
CA SER A 293 -10.29 -6.76 2.45
C SER A 293 -9.66 -5.52 1.82
N TRP A 294 -8.90 -4.76 2.61
CA TRP A 294 -8.22 -3.56 2.17
C TRP A 294 -7.23 -3.83 1.02
N ASN A 295 -6.36 -4.84 1.16
CA ASN A 295 -5.37 -5.21 0.13
C ASN A 295 -6.04 -5.69 -1.16
N THR A 296 -7.18 -6.40 -1.06
CA THR A 296 -7.98 -6.81 -2.21
C THR A 296 -8.52 -5.60 -2.95
N ALA A 297 -9.11 -4.65 -2.24
CA ALA A 297 -9.67 -3.42 -2.81
C ALA A 297 -8.56 -2.51 -3.39
N ASP A 298 -7.42 -2.35 -2.71
CA ASP A 298 -6.28 -1.55 -3.17
C ASP A 298 -5.62 -2.15 -4.42
N GLY A 299 -5.44 -3.46 -4.46
CA GLY A 299 -4.94 -4.16 -5.64
C GLY A 299 -5.83 -3.93 -6.87
N PHE A 300 -7.15 -3.99 -6.69
CA PHE A 300 -8.10 -3.67 -7.75
C PHE A 300 -8.09 -2.18 -8.12
N ALA A 301 -7.97 -1.29 -7.15
CA ALA A 301 -7.85 0.15 -7.34
C ALA A 301 -6.59 0.52 -8.16
N SER A 302 -5.47 -0.15 -7.91
CA SER A 302 -4.22 0.03 -8.66
C SER A 302 -4.37 -0.38 -10.13
N ALA A 303 -5.06 -1.49 -10.39
CA ALA A 303 -5.40 -1.92 -11.75
C ALA A 303 -6.33 -0.93 -12.46
N LEU A 304 -7.36 -0.46 -11.76
CA LEU A 304 -8.30 0.53 -12.29
C LEU A 304 -7.60 1.88 -12.55
N ASN A 305 -6.64 2.27 -11.72
CA ASN A 305 -5.82 3.46 -11.93
C ASN A 305 -5.12 3.40 -13.30
N ALA A 306 -4.39 2.33 -13.59
CA ALA A 306 -3.69 2.14 -14.84
C ALA A 306 -4.66 2.07 -16.04
N PHE A 307 -5.79 1.35 -15.87
CA PHE A 307 -6.84 1.26 -16.89
C PHE A 307 -7.40 2.67 -17.25
N ILE A 308 -7.76 3.44 -16.23
CA ILE A 308 -8.31 4.79 -16.44
C ILE A 308 -7.26 5.72 -17.03
N ALA A 309 -6.01 5.67 -16.54
CA ALA A 309 -4.93 6.51 -17.03
C ALA A 309 -4.64 6.26 -18.51
N GLN A 310 -4.55 5.01 -18.97
CA GLN A 310 -4.35 4.68 -20.38
C GLN A 310 -5.57 5.10 -21.23
N ASN A 311 -6.79 4.83 -20.79
CA ASN A 311 -7.99 5.22 -21.52
C ASN A 311 -8.18 6.76 -21.56
N TYR A 312 -7.71 7.47 -20.53
CA TYR A 312 -7.67 8.92 -20.51
C TYR A 312 -6.65 9.45 -21.55
N GLY A 313 -5.44 8.89 -21.57
CA GLY A 313 -4.45 9.20 -22.60
C GLY A 313 -4.95 8.89 -24.02
N ALA A 314 -5.65 7.77 -24.20
CA ALA A 314 -6.28 7.37 -25.47
C ALA A 314 -7.59 8.11 -25.80
N ARG A 315 -8.04 9.05 -24.95
CA ARG A 315 -9.29 9.83 -25.13
C ARG A 315 -10.56 8.97 -25.19
N LYS A 316 -10.58 7.79 -24.55
CA LYS A 316 -11.69 6.82 -24.57
C LYS A 316 -12.64 7.01 -23.40
N LYS A 317 -13.33 8.16 -23.31
CA LYS A 317 -14.26 8.53 -22.23
C LYS A 317 -15.31 7.47 -21.93
N GLY A 318 -15.90 6.86 -22.97
CA GLY A 318 -16.88 5.79 -22.79
C GLY A 318 -16.34 4.57 -22.04
N ARG A 319 -15.06 4.18 -22.31
CA ARG A 319 -14.39 3.09 -21.59
C ARG A 319 -14.09 3.46 -20.14
N ILE A 320 -13.70 4.70 -19.87
CA ILE A 320 -13.47 5.20 -18.49
C ILE A 320 -14.76 5.03 -17.66
N ARG A 321 -15.90 5.51 -18.18
CA ARG A 321 -17.18 5.42 -17.47
C ARG A 321 -17.66 3.99 -17.27
N LYS A 322 -17.57 3.16 -18.33
CA LYS A 322 -17.93 1.74 -18.25
C LYS A 322 -17.01 0.98 -17.29
N GLY A 323 -15.69 1.23 -17.36
CA GLY A 323 -14.71 0.62 -16.46
C GLY A 323 -14.96 0.97 -15.00
N TYR A 324 -15.20 2.24 -14.69
CA TYR A 324 -15.55 2.68 -13.34
C TYR A 324 -16.87 2.04 -12.85
N SER A 325 -17.92 2.06 -13.67
CA SER A 325 -19.23 1.47 -13.29
C SER A 325 -19.13 -0.03 -13.03
N LEU A 326 -18.35 -0.74 -13.84
CA LEU A 326 -18.13 -2.17 -13.66
C LEU A 326 -17.34 -2.46 -12.39
N SER A 327 -16.25 -1.71 -12.16
CA SER A 327 -15.43 -1.80 -10.94
C SER A 327 -16.26 -1.49 -9.69
N PHE A 328 -17.13 -0.50 -9.77
CA PHE A 328 -18.07 -0.15 -8.69
C PHE A 328 -18.94 -1.34 -8.31
N ARG A 329 -19.51 -2.05 -9.28
CA ARG A 329 -20.33 -3.24 -9.03
C ARG A 329 -19.50 -4.37 -8.39
N VAL A 330 -18.32 -4.66 -8.94
CA VAL A 330 -17.44 -5.73 -8.45
C VAL A 330 -17.05 -5.47 -7.00
N LEU A 331 -16.58 -4.25 -6.69
CA LEU A 331 -16.13 -3.91 -5.33
C LEU A 331 -17.29 -3.68 -4.36
N THR A 332 -18.48 -3.32 -4.83
CA THR A 332 -19.69 -3.32 -3.99
C THR A 332 -20.04 -4.75 -3.58
N ILE A 333 -20.02 -5.72 -4.52
CA ILE A 333 -20.28 -7.14 -4.21
C ILE A 333 -19.23 -7.67 -3.24
N TRP A 334 -17.94 -7.36 -3.46
CA TRP A 334 -16.87 -7.73 -2.54
C TRP A 334 -17.08 -7.14 -1.14
N GLY A 335 -17.31 -5.82 -1.06
CA GLY A 335 -17.54 -5.14 0.22
C GLY A 335 -18.78 -5.67 0.95
N LEU A 336 -19.89 -5.98 0.23
CA LEU A 336 -21.07 -6.61 0.82
C LEU A 336 -20.75 -8.01 1.37
N PHE A 337 -19.94 -8.79 0.67
CA PHE A 337 -19.49 -10.09 1.15
C PHE A 337 -18.69 -9.96 2.45
N VAL A 338 -17.73 -9.04 2.50
CA VAL A 338 -16.92 -8.79 3.71
C VAL A 338 -17.78 -8.21 4.84
N THR A 339 -18.67 -7.26 4.54
CA THR A 339 -19.64 -6.73 5.52
C THR A 339 -20.48 -7.86 6.11
N ALA A 340 -21.01 -8.75 5.27
CA ALA A 340 -21.78 -9.90 5.74
C ALA A 340 -20.95 -10.82 6.63
N ALA A 341 -19.69 -11.10 6.25
CA ALA A 341 -18.79 -11.91 7.06
C ALA A 341 -18.51 -11.27 8.44
N PHE A 342 -18.23 -9.98 8.48
CA PHE A 342 -17.88 -9.28 9.75
C PHE A 342 -19.11 -9.02 10.64
N VAL A 343 -20.29 -8.82 10.06
CA VAL A 343 -21.52 -8.53 10.83
C VAL A 343 -22.22 -9.80 11.28
N PHE A 344 -22.27 -10.85 10.43
CA PHE A 344 -23.01 -12.07 10.75
C PHE A 344 -22.14 -13.21 11.30
N LEU A 345 -20.82 -13.17 11.07
CA LEU A 345 -19.87 -14.17 11.53
C LEU A 345 -18.69 -13.56 12.34
N PRO A 346 -18.92 -12.52 13.18
CA PRO A 346 -17.82 -11.86 13.88
C PRO A 346 -17.19 -12.80 14.91
N GLU A 347 -18.01 -13.56 15.66
CA GLU A 347 -17.54 -14.44 16.72
C GLU A 347 -16.69 -15.63 16.19
N PRO A 348 -17.10 -16.38 15.15
CA PRO A 348 -16.24 -17.39 14.53
C PRO A 348 -14.91 -16.85 14.05
N ILE A 349 -14.90 -15.64 13.45
CA ILE A 349 -13.69 -15.01 12.96
C ILE A 349 -12.79 -14.59 14.12
N ALA A 350 -13.35 -13.95 15.16
CA ALA A 350 -12.59 -13.51 16.32
C ALA A 350 -12.01 -14.68 17.14
N ARG A 351 -12.72 -15.80 17.25
CA ARG A 351 -12.27 -17.01 17.95
C ARG A 351 -11.03 -17.67 17.36
N LEU A 352 -10.71 -17.39 16.11
CA LEU A 352 -9.45 -17.86 15.50
C LEU A 352 -8.22 -17.22 16.17
N PHE A 353 -8.38 -16.05 16.82
CA PHE A 353 -7.29 -15.28 17.36
C PHE A 353 -7.39 -15.02 18.86
N PHE A 354 -8.63 -14.97 19.40
CA PHE A 354 -8.89 -14.64 20.81
C PHE A 354 -9.60 -15.77 21.52
N HIS A 355 -9.03 -16.20 22.65
CA HIS A 355 -9.56 -17.27 23.50
C HIS A 355 -10.10 -16.74 24.82
N GLU A 356 -9.62 -15.58 25.27
CA GLU A 356 -10.10 -14.91 26.48
C GLU A 356 -11.42 -14.19 26.18
N LYS A 357 -12.41 -14.35 27.06
CA LYS A 357 -13.77 -13.85 26.85
C LYS A 357 -13.82 -12.34 26.65
N GLU A 358 -13.08 -11.56 27.46
CA GLU A 358 -13.07 -10.08 27.37
C GLU A 358 -12.49 -9.61 26.05
N ALA A 359 -11.37 -10.20 25.60
CA ALA A 359 -10.77 -9.88 24.32
C ALA A 359 -11.64 -10.31 23.13
N LEU A 360 -12.31 -11.46 23.26
CA LEU A 360 -13.25 -11.96 22.24
C LEU A 360 -14.45 -11.03 22.08
N ASP A 361 -15.11 -10.64 23.18
CA ASP A 361 -16.27 -9.75 23.14
C ASP A 361 -15.89 -8.38 22.54
N THR A 362 -14.71 -7.89 22.89
CA THR A 362 -14.15 -6.64 22.34
C THR A 362 -13.89 -6.75 20.84
N ALA A 363 -13.32 -7.90 20.38
CA ALA A 363 -13.04 -8.16 18.98
C ALA A 363 -14.32 -8.35 18.14
N VAL A 364 -15.34 -8.99 18.67
CA VAL A 364 -16.66 -9.11 18.05
C VAL A 364 -17.26 -7.72 17.80
N ASN A 365 -17.25 -6.83 18.81
CA ASN A 365 -17.74 -5.47 18.67
C ASN A 365 -16.94 -4.69 17.60
N TYR A 366 -15.60 -4.82 17.59
CA TYR A 366 -14.77 -4.20 16.59
C TYR A 366 -15.16 -4.63 15.17
N LEU A 367 -15.24 -5.95 14.92
CA LEU A 367 -15.55 -6.49 13.59
C LEU A 367 -16.93 -6.04 13.10
N VAL A 368 -17.94 -6.05 13.97
CA VAL A 368 -19.28 -5.57 13.62
C VAL A 368 -19.26 -4.10 13.24
N ILE A 369 -18.63 -3.25 14.06
CA ILE A 369 -18.58 -1.80 13.82
C ILE A 369 -17.85 -1.49 12.52
N ILE A 370 -16.66 -2.05 12.31
CA ILE A 370 -15.88 -1.82 11.09
C ILE A 370 -16.56 -2.45 9.87
N GLY A 371 -17.22 -3.60 10.05
CA GLY A 371 -17.96 -4.31 8.99
C GLY A 371 -18.96 -3.41 8.25
N PHE A 372 -19.61 -2.47 8.92
CA PHE A 372 -20.54 -1.53 8.28
C PHE A 372 -19.85 -0.57 7.29
N SER A 373 -18.54 -0.39 7.37
CA SER A 373 -17.81 0.50 6.46
C SER A 373 -17.13 -0.20 5.29
N GLU A 374 -17.07 -1.53 5.25
CA GLU A 374 -16.29 -2.29 4.27
C GLU A 374 -16.68 -2.02 2.81
N VAL A 375 -17.99 -1.90 2.53
CA VAL A 375 -18.48 -1.50 1.19
C VAL A 375 -17.94 -0.13 0.81
N PHE A 376 -18.05 0.83 1.73
CA PHE A 376 -17.69 2.22 1.47
C PHE A 376 -16.18 2.40 1.38
N MET A 377 -15.40 1.66 2.17
CA MET A 377 -13.94 1.60 2.13
C MET A 377 -13.47 1.06 0.78
N SER A 378 -14.04 -0.03 0.30
CA SER A 378 -13.72 -0.61 -1.01
C SER A 378 -14.03 0.37 -2.16
N ILE A 379 -15.15 1.07 -2.10
CA ILE A 379 -15.54 2.10 -3.07
C ILE A 379 -14.63 3.32 -2.99
N GLU A 380 -14.24 3.75 -1.78
CA GLU A 380 -13.26 4.82 -1.58
C GLU A 380 -11.96 4.53 -2.29
N LEU A 381 -11.30 3.40 -1.97
CA LEU A 381 -10.00 3.01 -2.54
C LEU A 381 -10.06 2.95 -4.06
N MET A 382 -11.08 2.31 -4.60
CA MET A 382 -11.32 2.23 -6.04
C MET A 382 -11.44 3.63 -6.67
N THR A 383 -12.19 4.53 -6.05
CA THR A 383 -12.44 5.86 -6.61
C THR A 383 -11.22 6.77 -6.50
N VAL A 384 -10.44 6.64 -5.43
CA VAL A 384 -9.11 7.28 -5.31
C VAL A 384 -8.20 6.82 -6.44
N GLY A 385 -8.15 5.50 -6.72
CA GLY A 385 -7.42 4.95 -7.86
C GLY A 385 -7.88 5.54 -9.19
N ALA A 386 -9.19 5.63 -9.40
CA ALA A 386 -9.79 6.19 -10.60
C ALA A 386 -9.47 7.69 -10.80
N LEU A 387 -9.61 8.51 -9.76
CA LEU A 387 -9.28 9.93 -9.79
C LEU A 387 -7.79 10.17 -10.03
N SER A 388 -6.95 9.34 -9.41
CA SER A 388 -5.50 9.38 -9.62
C SER A 388 -5.14 9.06 -11.07
N GLY A 389 -5.77 8.07 -11.69
CA GLY A 389 -5.61 7.73 -13.10
C GLY A 389 -5.97 8.87 -14.06
N LEU A 390 -6.96 9.70 -13.67
CA LEU A 390 -7.28 10.96 -14.39
C LEU A 390 -6.28 12.09 -14.11
N GLY A 391 -5.27 11.90 -13.28
CA GLY A 391 -4.33 12.94 -12.84
C GLY A 391 -4.91 13.92 -11.81
N ARG A 392 -6.06 13.60 -11.19
CA ARG A 392 -6.74 14.44 -10.20
C ARG A 392 -6.34 14.12 -8.76
N THR A 393 -5.06 13.80 -8.53
CA THR A 393 -4.54 13.39 -7.21
C THR A 393 -4.68 14.49 -6.15
N ARG A 394 -4.53 15.76 -6.52
CA ARG A 394 -4.74 16.86 -5.55
C ARG A 394 -6.14 16.82 -4.95
N LEU A 395 -7.16 16.63 -5.78
CA LEU A 395 -8.54 16.58 -5.32
C LEU A 395 -8.79 15.35 -4.45
N SER A 396 -8.35 14.16 -4.88
CA SER A 396 -8.52 12.94 -4.10
C SER A 396 -7.79 13.02 -2.75
N SER A 397 -6.55 13.51 -2.75
CA SER A 397 -5.77 13.65 -1.52
C SER A 397 -6.38 14.68 -0.56
N THR A 398 -6.88 15.82 -1.06
CA THR A 398 -7.54 16.82 -0.22
C THR A 398 -8.79 16.25 0.46
N ILE A 399 -9.65 15.58 -0.30
CA ILE A 399 -10.86 14.93 0.25
C ILE A 399 -10.45 13.87 1.29
N SER A 400 -9.47 13.01 0.97
CA SER A 400 -8.99 11.99 1.90
C SER A 400 -8.43 12.58 3.19
N VAL A 401 -7.58 13.61 3.10
CA VAL A 401 -6.96 14.24 4.27
C VAL A 401 -8.00 14.89 5.18
N ILE A 402 -8.94 15.63 4.62
CA ILE A 402 -10.01 16.30 5.41
C ILE A 402 -10.88 15.27 6.12
N LEU A 403 -11.38 14.27 5.37
CA LEU A 403 -12.30 13.28 5.92
C LEU A 403 -11.61 12.24 6.82
N THR A 404 -10.34 11.94 6.61
CA THR A 404 -9.56 11.13 7.53
C THR A 404 -9.20 11.93 8.79
N GLY A 405 -8.88 13.21 8.66
CA GLY A 405 -8.62 14.11 9.78
C GLY A 405 -9.83 14.29 10.69
N SER A 406 -11.04 14.27 10.14
CA SER A 406 -12.27 14.36 10.93
C SER A 406 -12.49 13.17 11.88
N ARG A 407 -11.74 12.07 11.72
CA ARG A 407 -11.78 10.91 12.64
C ARG A 407 -11.41 11.29 14.07
N ILE A 408 -10.44 12.20 14.24
CA ILE A 408 -9.97 12.59 15.58
C ILE A 408 -11.06 13.34 16.35
N PRO A 409 -11.61 14.48 15.87
CA PRO A 409 -12.68 15.17 16.60
C PRO A 409 -13.93 14.30 16.72
N LEU A 410 -14.26 13.49 15.72
CA LEU A 410 -15.41 12.60 15.80
C LEU A 410 -15.23 11.51 16.87
N ALA A 411 -14.03 10.92 16.97
CA ALA A 411 -13.70 9.96 18.03
C ALA A 411 -13.82 10.62 19.42
N LEU A 412 -13.32 11.84 19.60
CA LEU A 412 -13.44 12.58 20.85
C LEU A 412 -14.92 12.85 21.21
N ILE A 413 -15.73 13.28 20.26
CA ILE A 413 -17.16 13.53 20.47
C ILE A 413 -17.88 12.25 20.90
N LEU A 414 -17.69 11.15 20.16
CA LEU A 414 -18.37 9.89 20.42
C LEU A 414 -17.91 9.22 21.73
N THR A 415 -16.63 9.32 22.08
CA THR A 415 -16.14 8.82 23.37
C THR A 415 -16.70 9.62 24.56
N HIS A 416 -16.80 10.95 24.46
CA HIS A 416 -17.43 11.80 25.49
C HIS A 416 -18.94 11.63 25.55
N ALA A 417 -19.59 11.24 24.45
CA ALA A 417 -21.03 10.91 24.43
C ALA A 417 -21.35 9.56 25.10
N GLY A 418 -20.39 8.91 25.75
CA GLY A 418 -20.60 7.68 26.51
C GLY A 418 -20.35 6.38 25.72
N MET A 419 -19.92 6.44 24.44
CA MET A 419 -19.65 5.25 23.65
C MET A 419 -18.29 4.58 23.99
N GLY A 420 -17.43 5.24 24.77
CA GLY A 420 -16.14 4.71 25.17
C GLY A 420 -15.28 4.27 23.99
N LEU A 421 -14.68 3.08 24.08
CA LEU A 421 -13.83 2.50 23.02
C LEU A 421 -14.57 2.37 21.68
N ASN A 422 -15.83 1.95 21.68
CA ASN A 422 -16.64 1.81 20.48
C ASN A 422 -16.78 3.15 19.72
N GLY A 423 -16.74 4.28 20.43
CA GLY A 423 -16.78 5.61 19.84
C GLY A 423 -15.60 5.88 18.90
N VAL A 424 -14.41 5.38 19.24
CA VAL A 424 -13.23 5.48 18.36
C VAL A 424 -13.46 4.68 17.07
N TRP A 425 -13.96 3.47 17.17
CA TRP A 425 -14.21 2.61 15.99
C TRP A 425 -15.36 3.12 15.13
N TRP A 426 -16.44 3.63 15.74
CA TRP A 426 -17.52 4.31 15.01
C TRP A 426 -17.02 5.54 14.26
N ALA A 427 -16.06 6.29 14.80
CA ALA A 427 -15.46 7.40 14.08
C ALA A 427 -14.73 6.95 12.79
N LEU A 428 -14.04 5.80 12.81
CA LEU A 428 -13.46 5.18 11.63
C LEU A 428 -14.54 4.82 10.60
N THR A 429 -15.59 4.12 11.05
CA THR A 429 -16.70 3.66 10.23
C THR A 429 -17.46 4.80 9.57
N ILE A 430 -17.88 5.81 10.34
CA ILE A 430 -18.62 6.98 9.83
C ILE A 430 -17.75 7.74 8.80
N SER A 431 -16.49 7.99 9.13
CA SER A 431 -15.57 8.65 8.21
C SER A 431 -15.44 7.89 6.88
N SER A 432 -15.33 6.55 6.93
CA SER A 432 -15.22 5.70 5.71
C SER A 432 -16.51 5.70 4.90
N ILE A 433 -17.68 5.67 5.55
CA ILE A 433 -18.98 5.80 4.86
C ILE A 433 -19.07 7.14 4.12
N VAL A 434 -18.79 8.24 4.82
CA VAL A 434 -18.83 9.59 4.22
C VAL A 434 -17.84 9.68 3.05
N LYS A 435 -16.62 9.15 3.21
CA LYS A 435 -15.63 9.13 2.13
C LYS A 435 -16.13 8.36 0.91
N GLY A 436 -16.65 7.16 1.08
CA GLY A 436 -17.19 6.36 -0.03
C GLY A 436 -18.27 7.11 -0.82
N ILE A 437 -19.19 7.81 -0.13
CA ILE A 437 -20.24 8.61 -0.74
C ILE A 437 -19.65 9.82 -1.47
N VAL A 438 -18.83 10.63 -0.79
CA VAL A 438 -18.23 11.85 -1.35
C VAL A 438 -17.38 11.54 -2.58
N PHE A 439 -16.56 10.50 -2.53
CA PHE A 439 -15.74 10.08 -3.66
C PHE A 439 -16.57 9.62 -4.85
N THR A 440 -17.64 8.85 -4.62
CA THR A 440 -18.55 8.40 -5.68
C THR A 440 -19.22 9.60 -6.39
N LEU A 441 -19.73 10.55 -5.62
CA LEU A 441 -20.37 11.76 -6.16
C LEU A 441 -19.34 12.61 -6.93
N THR A 442 -18.15 12.77 -6.39
CA THR A 442 -17.05 13.52 -7.02
C THR A 442 -16.65 12.90 -8.36
N PHE A 443 -16.46 11.59 -8.43
CA PHE A 443 -16.10 10.93 -9.69
C PHE A 443 -17.23 11.01 -10.71
N ARG A 444 -18.48 10.82 -10.32
CA ARG A 444 -19.65 10.97 -11.21
C ARG A 444 -19.71 12.38 -11.81
N HIS A 445 -19.47 13.41 -10.99
CA HIS A 445 -19.45 14.78 -11.46
C HIS A 445 -18.31 15.04 -12.47
N ILE A 446 -17.10 14.62 -12.15
CA ILE A 446 -15.92 14.81 -13.03
C ILE A 446 -16.08 14.02 -14.32
N SER A 447 -16.54 12.76 -14.25
CA SER A 447 -16.65 11.90 -15.43
C SER A 447 -17.67 12.41 -16.44
N ARG A 448 -18.70 13.17 -16.00
CA ARG A 448 -19.66 13.85 -16.90
C ARG A 448 -19.02 15.02 -17.66
N ARG A 449 -18.03 15.66 -17.06
CA ARG A 449 -17.35 16.84 -17.61
C ARG A 449 -16.07 16.51 -18.39
N LEU A 450 -15.71 15.23 -18.52
CA LEU A 450 -14.57 14.86 -19.36
C LEU A 450 -14.87 15.26 -20.81
N PRO A 451 -13.93 15.97 -21.48
CA PRO A 451 -14.14 16.39 -22.87
C PRO A 451 -14.28 15.19 -23.79
N GLU A 452 -15.14 15.30 -24.79
CA GLU A 452 -15.41 14.22 -25.76
C GLU A 452 -14.29 14.07 -26.78
N LYS A 453 -13.62 15.16 -27.09
CA LYS A 453 -12.40 15.27 -27.92
C LYS A 453 -11.47 16.26 -27.24
N VAL A 454 -10.28 15.90 -26.92
CA VAL A 454 -9.17 16.78 -26.55
C VAL A 454 -8.08 16.63 -27.59
#